data_17cc465ce252f84b3dfe5b6dca6564c2
#
_entry.id   17cc465ce252f84b3dfe5b6dca6564c2
#
_cell.length_a   1.000
_cell.length_b   1.000
_cell.length_c   1.000
_cell.angle_alpha   90.00
_cell.angle_beta   90.00
_cell.angle_gamma   90.00
#
_symmetry.space_group_name_H-M   'P 1'
#
loop_
_entity.id
_entity.type
_entity.pdbx_description
1 polymer ?
#
loop_
_entity_poly.entity_id
_entity_poly.type
_entity_poly.pdbx_seq_one_letter_code
_entity_poly.pdbx_strand_id
1 'polypeptide(L)'
;MSNFHIRKVAVLGAGVMGAQIAAHLTNANVQTVLFDLPAKEGPKNGVVMKAIDGMMKLSPDPFAVKSKAAQIAQANYDEHLELLRGCDLIIEAISERMDWKKALYEKVAPFISEKTIFASNTSGLSITELSKVFPEALRHRFCGIHFFNPPRYMKLVELIPTALTEPSILDQLETFLTSTVGKGVVRAKDTPNFVANRIGVFSIAATMHHTAQFGLPFDVVDALTGPAIGRAKSATYRTSDVVGLDTMSLTIKTLADTLPNDPWHNYYQSPAWLQALLAKGALGQKTKAGIYTKKGKDILVLDLAAQDYRPSTGKMDDEVAAMLKIKNPAEQIAALRASTNPQAQFLWSIFRDLWHYCAVQLADIAHSARDIDFAIRWGFGYKMGPFETWQAAGWQQIATWIAEDIAAGKSMANVPLPAWVTEASRVGVHSQEGSYSASSKSTVARSSLPAYQRQIFPELLLGEYVGKSADKGTTVLDSEGVRVWTTKGFEDVAILSFKSKMHSLGEEVLDGVLQVLELAEQSFK
;
A
#
# COMPACT_ATOMS: atom_id res chain seq x y z
N MET A 1 17.27 -21.10 -17.10
CA MET A 1 16.26 -20.03 -16.98
C MET A 1 16.68 -18.91 -17.90
N SER A 2 15.86 -18.51 -18.87
CA SER A 2 16.19 -17.39 -19.75
C SER A 2 16.28 -16.13 -18.89
N ASN A 3 17.40 -15.39 -18.98
CA ASN A 3 17.59 -14.08 -18.33
C ASN A 3 16.70 -13.04 -19.04
N PHE A 4 15.38 -13.09 -18.81
CA PHE A 4 14.48 -12.05 -19.29
C PHE A 4 14.65 -10.81 -18.40
N HIS A 5 15.09 -9.72 -19.00
CA HIS A 5 15.27 -8.44 -18.30
C HIS A 5 14.32 -7.41 -18.87
N ILE A 6 13.52 -6.79 -18.02
CA ILE A 6 12.67 -5.66 -18.39
C ILE A 6 13.55 -4.41 -18.48
N ARG A 7 13.78 -3.94 -19.71
CA ARG A 7 14.63 -2.78 -20.03
C ARG A 7 13.82 -1.61 -20.57
N LYS A 8 12.74 -1.92 -21.31
CA LYS A 8 11.90 -0.92 -21.96
C LYS A 8 10.43 -1.17 -21.60
N VAL A 9 9.77 -0.13 -21.10
CA VAL A 9 8.38 -0.17 -20.65
C VAL A 9 7.57 0.88 -21.40
N ALA A 10 6.41 0.50 -21.91
CA ALA A 10 5.38 1.44 -22.36
C ALA A 10 4.31 1.60 -21.28
N VAL A 11 3.89 2.85 -21.04
CA VAL A 11 2.75 3.17 -20.18
C VAL A 11 1.64 3.73 -21.07
N LEU A 12 0.47 3.10 -21.06
CA LEU A 12 -0.69 3.48 -21.85
C LEU A 12 -1.66 4.28 -21.00
N GLY A 13 -1.82 5.56 -21.32
CA GLY A 13 -2.60 6.54 -20.58
C GLY A 13 -1.71 7.52 -19.79
N ALA A 14 -1.78 8.80 -20.13
CA ALA A 14 -1.05 9.88 -19.47
C ALA A 14 -1.89 10.62 -18.41
N GLY A 15 -2.86 9.91 -17.80
CA GLY A 15 -3.60 10.38 -16.63
C GLY A 15 -2.72 10.45 -15.39
N VAL A 16 -3.34 10.75 -14.23
CA VAL A 16 -2.64 10.93 -12.94
C VAL A 16 -1.72 9.74 -12.62
N MET A 17 -2.22 8.51 -12.76
CA MET A 17 -1.43 7.32 -12.44
C MET A 17 -0.39 7.01 -13.50
N GLY A 18 -0.79 6.94 -14.78
CA GLY A 18 0.12 6.54 -15.84
C GLY A 18 1.30 7.48 -16.02
N ALA A 19 1.09 8.81 -15.96
CA ALA A 19 2.17 9.78 -16.01
C ALA A 19 3.16 9.60 -14.85
N GLN A 20 2.67 9.42 -13.62
CA GLN A 20 3.52 9.23 -12.44
C GLN A 20 4.21 7.85 -12.41
N ILE A 21 3.58 6.79 -12.96
CA ILE A 21 4.23 5.49 -13.16
C ILE A 21 5.39 5.64 -14.14
N ALA A 22 5.18 6.33 -15.27
CA ALA A 22 6.24 6.61 -16.24
C ALA A 22 7.40 7.40 -15.61
N ALA A 23 7.11 8.43 -14.81
CA ALA A 23 8.13 9.19 -14.07
C ALA A 23 8.92 8.28 -13.10
N HIS A 24 8.23 7.40 -12.37
CA HIS A 24 8.88 6.51 -11.43
C HIS A 24 9.78 5.46 -12.10
N LEU A 25 9.35 4.88 -13.20
CA LEU A 25 10.17 3.98 -14.04
C LEU A 25 11.42 4.71 -14.57
N THR A 26 11.25 5.94 -15.04
CA THR A 26 12.37 6.77 -15.53
C THR A 26 13.34 7.14 -14.39
N ASN A 27 12.85 7.38 -13.17
CA ASN A 27 13.71 7.55 -12.00
C ASN A 27 14.60 6.32 -11.75
N ALA A 28 14.08 5.12 -12.01
CA ALA A 28 14.81 3.86 -11.92
C ALA A 28 15.69 3.55 -13.14
N ASN A 29 15.91 4.51 -14.05
CA ASN A 29 16.67 4.37 -15.29
C ASN A 29 16.09 3.32 -16.29
N VAL A 30 14.79 3.03 -16.20
CA VAL A 30 14.09 2.18 -17.16
C VAL A 30 13.70 3.03 -18.38
N GLN A 31 13.99 2.55 -19.59
CA GLN A 31 13.56 3.23 -20.81
C GLN A 31 12.02 3.24 -20.86
N THR A 32 11.43 4.42 -20.86
CA THR A 32 9.98 4.58 -20.70
C THR A 32 9.38 5.36 -21.86
N VAL A 33 8.30 4.80 -22.43
CA VAL A 33 7.47 5.47 -23.45
C VAL A 33 6.09 5.70 -22.84
N LEU A 34 5.63 6.94 -22.84
CA LEU A 34 4.29 7.31 -22.36
C LEU A 34 3.37 7.59 -23.53
N PHE A 35 2.25 6.87 -23.57
CA PHE A 35 1.24 6.98 -24.62
C PHE A 35 -0.04 7.66 -24.12
N ASP A 36 -0.69 8.40 -25.01
CA ASP A 36 -2.10 8.79 -24.84
C ASP A 36 -2.75 9.04 -26.21
N LEU A 37 -3.99 9.48 -26.19
CA LEU A 37 -4.70 9.92 -27.39
C LEU A 37 -3.97 11.11 -28.05
N PRO A 38 -3.99 11.21 -29.39
CA PRO A 38 -3.46 12.38 -30.07
C PRO A 38 -4.24 13.63 -29.67
N ALA A 39 -3.55 14.75 -29.51
CA ALA A 39 -4.20 16.03 -29.25
C ALA A 39 -5.05 16.44 -30.47
N LYS A 40 -6.22 16.99 -30.19
CA LYS A 40 -7.13 17.51 -31.25
C LYS A 40 -6.55 18.76 -31.93
N GLU A 41 -5.81 19.56 -31.15
CA GLU A 41 -5.17 20.79 -31.61
C GLU A 41 -3.72 20.84 -31.17
N GLY A 42 -2.85 21.46 -31.96
CA GLY A 42 -1.42 21.57 -31.68
C GLY A 42 -0.64 20.30 -32.00
N PRO A 43 0.54 20.08 -31.34
CA PRO A 43 1.38 18.91 -31.53
C PRO A 43 0.60 17.63 -31.19
N LYS A 44 0.72 16.57 -31.99
CA LYS A 44 0.00 15.30 -31.82
C LYS A 44 0.24 14.68 -30.44
N ASN A 45 1.46 14.80 -29.88
CA ASN A 45 1.80 14.34 -28.53
C ASN A 45 1.41 15.34 -27.41
N GLY A 46 0.60 16.38 -27.72
CA GLY A 46 0.26 17.46 -26.79
C GLY A 46 -0.39 17.02 -25.48
N VAL A 47 -1.13 15.88 -25.47
CA VAL A 47 -1.71 15.30 -24.23
C VAL A 47 -0.58 14.83 -23.31
N VAL A 48 0.36 14.04 -23.83
CA VAL A 48 1.50 13.53 -23.07
C VAL A 48 2.43 14.67 -22.62
N MET A 49 2.69 15.65 -23.48
CA MET A 49 3.47 16.84 -23.16
C MET A 49 2.89 17.58 -21.95
N LYS A 50 1.58 17.87 -21.98
CA LYS A 50 0.87 18.53 -20.86
C LYS A 50 0.92 17.72 -19.57
N ALA A 51 0.85 16.38 -19.64
CA ALA A 51 0.96 15.51 -18.48
C ALA A 51 2.36 15.60 -17.85
N ILE A 52 3.42 15.57 -18.67
CA ILE A 52 4.82 15.71 -18.18
C ILE A 52 5.03 17.09 -17.57
N ASP A 53 4.59 18.18 -18.22
CA ASP A 53 4.69 19.54 -17.70
C ASP A 53 3.88 19.70 -16.39
N GLY A 54 2.74 19.05 -16.29
CA GLY A 54 1.92 19.01 -15.09
C GLY A 54 2.65 18.36 -13.92
N MET A 55 3.33 17.23 -14.16
CA MET A 55 4.11 16.54 -13.13
C MET A 55 5.25 17.39 -12.55
N MET A 56 5.85 18.28 -13.34
CA MET A 56 6.91 19.19 -12.88
C MET A 56 6.45 20.18 -11.81
N LYS A 57 5.14 20.34 -11.63
CA LYS A 57 4.49 21.28 -10.68
C LYS A 57 3.89 20.58 -9.46
N LEU A 58 3.91 19.24 -9.42
CA LEU A 58 3.32 18.48 -8.32
C LEU A 58 4.18 18.54 -7.05
N SER A 59 3.50 18.48 -5.92
CA SER A 59 4.10 18.28 -4.62
C SER A 59 3.31 17.15 -3.91
N PRO A 60 3.97 16.09 -3.49
CA PRO A 60 5.41 15.78 -3.62
C PRO A 60 5.83 15.54 -5.08
N ASP A 61 7.11 15.82 -5.39
CA ASP A 61 7.66 15.78 -6.75
C ASP A 61 7.74 14.31 -7.28
N PRO A 62 7.12 13.98 -8.43
CA PRO A 62 7.22 12.65 -9.04
C PRO A 62 8.63 12.30 -9.53
N PHE A 63 9.43 13.29 -9.90
CA PHE A 63 10.79 13.08 -10.38
C PHE A 63 11.83 13.14 -9.25
N ALA A 64 12.82 12.26 -9.30
CA ALA A 64 13.96 12.30 -8.38
C ALA A 64 14.82 13.54 -8.64
N VAL A 65 15.05 13.82 -9.93
CA VAL A 65 15.62 15.08 -10.43
C VAL A 65 14.81 15.51 -11.66
N LYS A 66 14.53 16.80 -11.80
CA LYS A 66 13.64 17.32 -12.86
C LYS A 66 14.09 17.01 -14.28
N SER A 67 15.39 16.89 -14.52
CA SER A 67 15.95 16.51 -15.82
C SER A 67 15.48 15.12 -16.32
N LYS A 68 15.04 14.24 -15.42
CA LYS A 68 14.46 12.93 -15.79
C LYS A 68 13.21 13.05 -16.66
N ALA A 69 12.46 14.15 -16.57
CA ALA A 69 11.28 14.38 -17.40
C ALA A 69 11.60 14.29 -18.91
N ALA A 70 12.75 14.78 -19.33
CA ALA A 70 13.19 14.74 -20.73
C ALA A 70 13.54 13.33 -21.23
N GLN A 71 13.67 12.35 -20.35
CA GLN A 71 13.97 10.95 -20.71
C GLN A 71 12.71 10.13 -21.01
N ILE A 72 11.51 10.67 -20.75
CA ILE A 72 10.26 10.00 -21.10
C ILE A 72 10.00 10.21 -22.60
N ALA A 73 10.01 9.12 -23.38
CA ALA A 73 9.64 9.18 -24.78
C ALA A 73 8.11 9.41 -24.88
N GLN A 74 7.72 10.37 -25.71
CA GLN A 74 6.33 10.80 -25.88
C GLN A 74 5.73 10.13 -27.12
N ALA A 75 4.55 9.54 -26.97
CA ALA A 75 3.90 8.80 -28.03
C ALA A 75 2.39 9.01 -28.02
N ASN A 76 1.75 8.76 -29.16
CA ASN A 76 0.28 8.71 -29.30
C ASN A 76 -0.16 7.44 -30.02
N TYR A 77 -1.44 7.08 -29.85
CA TYR A 77 -1.99 5.83 -30.39
C TYR A 77 -2.22 5.85 -31.91
N ASP A 78 -2.00 6.96 -32.63
CA ASP A 78 -2.22 7.01 -34.07
C ASP A 78 -0.90 6.89 -34.86
N GLU A 79 0.21 7.40 -34.32
CA GLU A 79 1.48 7.49 -35.05
C GLU A 79 2.58 6.58 -34.53
N HIS A 80 2.46 6.04 -33.28
CA HIS A 80 3.62 5.47 -32.59
C HIS A 80 3.41 4.03 -32.11
N LEU A 81 2.34 3.33 -32.51
CA LEU A 81 2.04 1.98 -32.02
C LEU A 81 3.17 0.95 -32.28
N GLU A 82 3.95 1.14 -33.36
CA GLU A 82 5.11 0.28 -33.65
C GLU A 82 6.17 0.28 -32.53
N LEU A 83 6.22 1.32 -31.69
CA LEU A 83 7.14 1.36 -30.55
C LEU A 83 6.85 0.28 -29.51
N LEU A 84 5.61 -0.23 -29.46
CA LEU A 84 5.19 -1.29 -28.53
C LEU A 84 5.88 -2.62 -28.81
N ARG A 85 6.24 -2.92 -30.08
CA ARG A 85 6.94 -4.16 -30.48
C ARG A 85 8.28 -4.36 -29.76
N GLY A 86 8.93 -3.26 -29.40
CA GLY A 86 10.22 -3.29 -28.71
C GLY A 86 10.13 -3.15 -27.21
N CYS A 87 8.94 -3.23 -26.61
CA CYS A 87 8.75 -3.12 -25.16
C CYS A 87 8.70 -4.51 -24.51
N ASP A 88 9.40 -4.66 -23.39
CA ASP A 88 9.39 -5.88 -22.59
C ASP A 88 8.14 -5.97 -21.70
N LEU A 89 7.65 -4.80 -21.27
CA LEU A 89 6.46 -4.64 -20.42
C LEU A 89 5.61 -3.47 -20.93
N ILE A 90 4.30 -3.67 -20.95
CA ILE A 90 3.30 -2.64 -21.21
C ILE A 90 2.42 -2.55 -19.98
N ILE A 91 2.26 -1.34 -19.42
CA ILE A 91 1.38 -1.06 -18.28
C ILE A 91 0.25 -0.16 -18.75
N GLU A 92 -0.97 -0.65 -18.77
CA GLU A 92 -2.15 0.12 -19.09
C GLU A 92 -2.69 0.82 -17.84
N ALA A 93 -2.90 2.13 -17.93
CA ALA A 93 -3.37 3.00 -16.85
C ALA A 93 -4.39 4.05 -17.33
N ILE A 94 -5.31 3.65 -18.24
CA ILE A 94 -6.41 4.49 -18.69
C ILE A 94 -7.58 4.44 -17.68
N SER A 95 -8.67 5.18 -17.97
CA SER A 95 -9.85 5.26 -17.11
C SER A 95 -10.47 3.89 -16.82
N GLU A 96 -11.09 3.74 -15.63
CA GLU A 96 -11.72 2.51 -15.13
C GLU A 96 -13.04 2.20 -15.87
N ARG A 97 -12.95 1.97 -17.18
CA ARG A 97 -14.07 1.64 -18.05
C ARG A 97 -13.73 0.43 -18.92
N MET A 98 -14.49 -0.65 -18.73
CA MET A 98 -14.27 -1.92 -19.43
C MET A 98 -14.33 -1.74 -20.96
N ASP A 99 -15.28 -0.95 -21.47
CA ASP A 99 -15.46 -0.67 -22.90
C ASP A 99 -14.25 0.06 -23.51
N TRP A 100 -13.68 1.02 -22.78
CA TRP A 100 -12.51 1.77 -23.24
C TRP A 100 -11.25 0.91 -23.22
N LYS A 101 -11.07 0.11 -22.15
CA LYS A 101 -9.93 -0.82 -22.05
C LYS A 101 -10.00 -1.87 -23.16
N LYS A 102 -11.18 -2.43 -23.44
CA LYS A 102 -11.40 -3.36 -24.55
C LYS A 102 -10.99 -2.74 -25.89
N ALA A 103 -11.50 -1.56 -26.21
CA ALA A 103 -11.18 -0.87 -27.46
C ALA A 103 -9.66 -0.57 -27.58
N LEU A 104 -9.01 -0.18 -26.48
CA LEU A 104 -7.56 0.01 -26.47
C LEU A 104 -6.81 -1.30 -26.69
N TYR A 105 -7.20 -2.40 -26.05
CA TYR A 105 -6.54 -3.70 -26.16
C TYR A 105 -6.64 -4.23 -27.60
N GLU A 106 -7.81 -4.12 -28.24
CA GLU A 106 -8.00 -4.47 -29.64
C GLU A 106 -7.09 -3.64 -30.57
N LYS A 107 -6.94 -2.34 -30.29
CA LYS A 107 -6.10 -1.43 -31.09
C LYS A 107 -4.60 -1.74 -30.94
N VAL A 108 -4.11 -2.05 -29.76
CA VAL A 108 -2.67 -2.24 -29.49
C VAL A 108 -2.19 -3.68 -29.72
N ALA A 109 -3.08 -4.66 -29.63
CA ALA A 109 -2.73 -6.09 -29.73
C ALA A 109 -1.87 -6.47 -30.96
N PRO A 110 -2.12 -5.93 -32.19
CA PRO A 110 -1.29 -6.24 -33.35
C PRO A 110 0.18 -5.79 -33.24
N PHE A 111 0.47 -4.91 -32.30
CA PHE A 111 1.78 -4.30 -32.08
C PHE A 111 2.51 -4.88 -30.86
N ILE A 112 1.93 -5.88 -30.20
CA ILE A 112 2.51 -6.49 -29.00
C ILE A 112 3.31 -7.73 -29.42
N SER A 113 4.58 -7.81 -28.95
CA SER A 113 5.42 -8.97 -29.16
C SER A 113 4.94 -10.16 -28.30
N GLU A 114 5.09 -11.38 -28.77
CA GLU A 114 4.81 -12.61 -28.01
C GLU A 114 5.60 -12.69 -26.69
N LYS A 115 6.72 -11.97 -26.57
CA LYS A 115 7.55 -11.93 -25.37
C LYS A 115 7.14 -10.81 -24.41
N THR A 116 6.34 -9.88 -24.83
CA THR A 116 5.92 -8.71 -24.03
C THR A 116 4.97 -9.14 -22.93
N ILE A 117 5.21 -8.68 -21.70
CA ILE A 117 4.23 -8.77 -20.61
C ILE A 117 3.26 -7.60 -20.74
N PHE A 118 1.97 -7.89 -20.68
CA PHE A 118 0.95 -6.83 -20.66
C PHE A 118 0.24 -6.82 -19.31
N ALA A 119 0.18 -5.64 -18.68
CA ALA A 119 -0.43 -5.49 -17.37
C ALA A 119 -1.42 -4.31 -17.34
N SER A 120 -2.52 -4.48 -16.60
CA SER A 120 -3.43 -3.38 -16.29
C SER A 120 -3.18 -2.84 -14.88
N ASN A 121 -3.19 -1.51 -14.74
CA ASN A 121 -3.11 -0.83 -13.44
C ASN A 121 -4.52 -0.53 -12.86
N THR A 122 -5.53 -1.27 -13.28
CA THR A 122 -6.89 -1.13 -12.72
C THR A 122 -6.89 -1.30 -11.21
N SER A 123 -7.78 -0.58 -10.51
CA SER A 123 -7.94 -0.67 -9.05
C SER A 123 -9.16 -1.50 -8.64
N GLY A 124 -10.10 -1.76 -9.55
CA GLY A 124 -11.37 -2.39 -9.19
C GLY A 124 -11.97 -3.32 -10.24
N LEU A 125 -11.51 -3.26 -11.50
CA LEU A 125 -11.99 -4.18 -12.54
C LEU A 125 -11.28 -5.53 -12.41
N SER A 126 -12.03 -6.61 -12.66
CA SER A 126 -11.45 -7.97 -12.65
C SER A 126 -10.38 -8.11 -13.74
N ILE A 127 -9.20 -8.53 -13.35
CA ILE A 127 -8.08 -8.83 -14.26
C ILE A 127 -8.45 -10.02 -15.15
N THR A 128 -9.19 -11.00 -14.63
CA THR A 128 -9.70 -12.13 -15.40
C THR A 128 -10.65 -11.68 -16.52
N GLU A 129 -11.60 -10.78 -16.22
CA GLU A 129 -12.51 -10.26 -17.26
C GLU A 129 -11.77 -9.41 -18.31
N LEU A 130 -10.80 -8.61 -17.87
CA LEU A 130 -9.94 -7.86 -18.80
C LEU A 130 -9.10 -8.79 -19.68
N SER A 131 -8.63 -9.92 -19.16
CA SER A 131 -7.84 -10.88 -19.95
C SER A 131 -8.67 -11.54 -21.07
N LYS A 132 -9.98 -11.69 -20.89
CA LYS A 132 -10.88 -12.32 -21.90
C LYS A 132 -10.97 -11.50 -23.19
N VAL A 133 -10.81 -10.17 -23.07
CA VAL A 133 -10.83 -9.27 -24.24
C VAL A 133 -9.44 -9.08 -24.86
N PHE A 134 -8.42 -9.70 -24.27
CA PHE A 134 -7.07 -9.72 -24.81
C PHE A 134 -6.88 -10.95 -25.73
N PRO A 135 -6.02 -10.89 -26.79
CA PRO A 135 -5.80 -12.01 -27.69
C PRO A 135 -5.43 -13.30 -26.93
N GLU A 136 -6.08 -14.40 -27.26
CA GLU A 136 -5.95 -15.66 -26.56
C GLU A 136 -4.48 -16.14 -26.47
N ALA A 137 -3.74 -16.03 -27.55
CA ALA A 137 -2.32 -16.42 -27.61
C ALA A 137 -1.44 -15.63 -26.64
N LEU A 138 -1.86 -14.45 -26.17
CA LEU A 138 -1.09 -13.58 -25.30
C LEU A 138 -1.61 -13.56 -23.85
N ARG A 139 -2.72 -14.23 -23.54
CA ARG A 139 -3.34 -14.21 -22.20
C ARG A 139 -2.44 -14.78 -21.11
N HIS A 140 -1.56 -15.72 -21.45
CA HIS A 140 -0.59 -16.28 -20.52
C HIS A 140 0.44 -15.25 -20.02
N ARG A 141 0.55 -14.10 -20.71
CA ARG A 141 1.42 -12.98 -20.34
C ARG A 141 0.66 -11.75 -19.83
N PHE A 142 -0.62 -11.92 -19.50
CA PHE A 142 -1.48 -10.87 -18.98
C PHE A 142 -1.63 -10.99 -17.47
N CYS A 143 -1.55 -9.82 -16.75
CA CYS A 143 -1.78 -9.74 -15.30
C CYS A 143 -2.20 -8.32 -14.89
N GLY A 144 -2.49 -8.11 -13.61
CA GLY A 144 -2.59 -6.80 -12.98
C GLY A 144 -1.26 -6.38 -12.36
N ILE A 145 -0.90 -5.10 -12.52
CA ILE A 145 0.15 -4.43 -11.74
C ILE A 145 -0.46 -3.16 -11.14
N HIS A 146 -0.95 -3.25 -9.93
CA HIS A 146 -1.66 -2.17 -9.27
C HIS A 146 -0.70 -1.33 -8.42
N PHE A 147 -0.39 -0.13 -8.90
CA PHE A 147 0.39 0.89 -8.18
C PHE A 147 -0.51 1.75 -7.31
N PHE A 148 0.04 2.28 -6.23
CA PHE A 148 -0.63 3.21 -5.32
C PHE A 148 -0.15 4.64 -5.54
N ASN A 149 -1.06 5.60 -5.37
CA ASN A 149 -0.79 7.03 -5.60
C ASN A 149 -0.19 7.70 -4.34
N PRO A 150 0.94 8.42 -4.41
CA PRO A 150 1.79 8.63 -5.58
C PRO A 150 2.79 7.47 -5.80
N PRO A 151 2.96 6.95 -7.02
CA PRO A 151 3.79 5.77 -7.31
C PRO A 151 5.24 5.86 -6.80
N ARG A 152 5.83 7.04 -6.78
CA ARG A 152 7.20 7.23 -6.28
C ARG A 152 7.32 6.98 -4.77
N TYR A 153 6.30 7.33 -3.99
CA TYR A 153 6.35 7.35 -2.53
C TYR A 153 5.69 6.14 -1.89
N MET A 154 4.63 5.64 -2.52
CA MET A 154 3.93 4.45 -2.01
C MET A 154 4.74 3.21 -2.34
N LYS A 155 5.08 2.45 -1.30
CA LYS A 155 5.92 1.26 -1.43
C LYS A 155 5.20 0.10 -2.11
N LEU A 156 3.89 -0.03 -1.87
CA LEU A 156 3.10 -1.17 -2.33
C LEU A 156 2.92 -1.21 -3.84
N VAL A 157 3.07 -2.40 -4.40
CA VAL A 157 2.51 -2.82 -5.69
C VAL A 157 1.87 -4.17 -5.51
N GLU A 158 0.62 -4.31 -5.96
CA GLU A 158 -0.05 -5.61 -6.03
C GLU A 158 0.13 -6.21 -7.41
N LEU A 159 0.50 -7.51 -7.45
CA LEU A 159 0.52 -8.34 -8.65
C LEU A 159 -0.67 -9.28 -8.63
N ILE A 160 -1.53 -9.18 -9.65
CA ILE A 160 -2.79 -9.91 -9.71
C ILE A 160 -2.76 -10.83 -10.93
N PRO A 161 -2.56 -12.16 -10.78
CA PRO A 161 -2.62 -13.11 -11.88
C PRO A 161 -4.06 -13.42 -12.26
N THR A 162 -4.21 -13.94 -13.49
CA THR A 162 -5.36 -14.75 -13.90
C THR A 162 -5.01 -16.23 -13.77
N ALA A 163 -6.00 -17.10 -13.95
CA ALA A 163 -5.74 -18.54 -14.02
C ALA A 163 -4.83 -18.97 -15.20
N LEU A 164 -4.70 -18.11 -16.22
CA LEU A 164 -3.88 -18.34 -17.39
C LEU A 164 -2.50 -17.70 -17.29
N THR A 165 -2.27 -16.80 -16.35
CA THR A 165 -0.99 -16.10 -16.19
C THR A 165 0.12 -17.09 -15.86
N GLU A 166 1.18 -17.10 -16.66
CA GLU A 166 2.33 -17.98 -16.43
C GLU A 166 3.07 -17.59 -15.14
N PRO A 167 3.29 -18.52 -14.19
CA PRO A 167 3.92 -18.22 -12.90
C PRO A 167 5.31 -17.56 -13.02
N SER A 168 6.08 -17.95 -14.05
CA SER A 168 7.41 -17.38 -14.31
C SER A 168 7.37 -15.87 -14.56
N ILE A 169 6.28 -15.34 -15.13
CA ILE A 169 6.08 -13.92 -15.38
C ILE A 169 5.92 -13.16 -14.06
N LEU A 170 5.19 -13.74 -13.11
CA LEU A 170 5.02 -13.12 -11.79
C LEU A 170 6.35 -13.03 -11.05
N ASP A 171 7.20 -14.07 -11.13
CA ASP A 171 8.54 -14.06 -10.53
C ASP A 171 9.45 -13.01 -11.18
N GLN A 172 9.37 -12.86 -12.50
CA GLN A 172 10.11 -11.84 -13.26
C GLN A 172 9.66 -10.42 -12.89
N LEU A 173 8.34 -10.18 -12.84
CA LEU A 173 7.76 -8.90 -12.46
C LEU A 173 8.08 -8.55 -11.00
N GLU A 174 7.93 -9.49 -10.08
CA GLU A 174 8.25 -9.29 -8.67
C GLU A 174 9.74 -8.96 -8.48
N THR A 175 10.62 -9.66 -9.19
CA THR A 175 12.06 -9.36 -9.19
C THR A 175 12.35 -7.96 -9.74
N PHE A 176 11.74 -7.58 -10.86
CA PHE A 176 11.89 -6.26 -11.48
C PHE A 176 11.37 -5.15 -10.57
N LEU A 177 10.14 -5.30 -10.06
CA LEU A 177 9.50 -4.32 -9.19
C LEU A 177 10.27 -4.12 -7.88
N THR A 178 10.78 -5.21 -7.30
CA THR A 178 11.55 -5.16 -6.04
C THR A 178 12.96 -4.61 -6.24
N SER A 179 13.72 -5.17 -7.20
CA SER A 179 15.15 -4.87 -7.34
C SER A 179 15.45 -3.62 -8.17
N THR A 180 14.63 -3.32 -9.20
CA THR A 180 14.85 -2.18 -10.11
C THR A 180 13.99 -0.99 -9.72
N VAL A 181 12.70 -1.22 -9.46
CA VAL A 181 11.74 -0.13 -9.20
C VAL A 181 11.66 0.22 -7.70
N GLY A 182 12.18 -0.63 -6.81
CA GLY A 182 12.24 -0.40 -5.36
C GLY A 182 10.90 -0.55 -4.64
N LYS A 183 10.03 -1.43 -5.15
CA LYS A 183 8.69 -1.68 -4.59
C LYS A 183 8.65 -2.84 -3.60
N GLY A 184 7.69 -2.79 -2.69
CA GLY A 184 7.23 -3.94 -1.95
C GLY A 184 6.08 -4.60 -2.71
N VAL A 185 6.23 -5.87 -3.05
CA VAL A 185 5.27 -6.59 -3.87
C VAL A 185 4.42 -7.52 -3.03
N VAL A 186 3.11 -7.45 -3.23
CA VAL A 186 2.11 -8.39 -2.70
C VAL A 186 1.47 -9.10 -3.88
N ARG A 187 1.45 -10.43 -3.87
CA ARG A 187 0.68 -11.22 -4.83
C ARG A 187 -0.75 -11.31 -4.33
N ALA A 188 -1.65 -10.62 -5.02
CA ALA A 188 -3.07 -10.56 -4.66
C ALA A 188 -3.89 -11.53 -5.52
N LYS A 189 -5.03 -11.97 -5.00
CA LYS A 189 -6.03 -12.67 -5.80
C LYS A 189 -6.88 -11.66 -6.59
N ASP A 190 -7.42 -12.09 -7.73
CA ASP A 190 -8.34 -11.28 -8.55
C ASP A 190 -9.72 -11.22 -7.88
N THR A 191 -9.83 -10.41 -6.86
CA THR A 191 -11.05 -10.16 -6.09
C THR A 191 -11.34 -8.67 -6.03
N PRO A 192 -12.58 -8.23 -5.80
CA PRO A 192 -12.94 -6.82 -5.78
C PRO A 192 -12.02 -5.99 -4.85
N ASN A 193 -11.41 -4.94 -5.39
CA ASN A 193 -10.47 -4.05 -4.70
C ASN A 193 -9.18 -4.74 -4.17
N PHE A 194 -8.89 -5.96 -4.64
CA PHE A 194 -7.71 -6.76 -4.31
C PHE A 194 -7.50 -6.91 -2.79
N VAL A 195 -6.29 -6.66 -2.25
CA VAL A 195 -5.99 -6.79 -0.82
C VAL A 195 -6.02 -5.43 -0.11
N ALA A 196 -5.19 -4.50 -0.55
CA ALA A 196 -4.98 -3.26 0.20
C ALA A 196 -6.21 -2.36 0.23
N ASN A 197 -6.82 -2.12 -0.94
CA ASN A 197 -8.04 -1.31 -1.00
C ASN A 197 -9.20 -2.00 -0.29
N ARG A 198 -9.31 -3.34 -0.40
CA ARG A 198 -10.35 -4.11 0.30
C ARG A 198 -10.30 -3.88 1.82
N ILE A 199 -9.15 -4.13 2.43
CA ILE A 199 -8.94 -4.00 3.88
C ILE A 199 -8.89 -2.52 4.31
N GLY A 200 -8.18 -1.68 3.55
CA GLY A 200 -8.01 -0.27 3.90
C GLY A 200 -9.32 0.53 3.84
N VAL A 201 -10.12 0.33 2.80
CA VAL A 201 -11.42 1.00 2.69
C VAL A 201 -12.41 0.45 3.72
N PHE A 202 -12.38 -0.86 4.00
CA PHE A 202 -13.13 -1.41 5.13
C PHE A 202 -12.75 -0.73 6.46
N SER A 203 -11.44 -0.57 6.74
CA SER A 203 -10.97 0.10 7.95
C SER A 203 -11.48 1.54 8.07
N ILE A 204 -11.57 2.26 6.94
CA ILE A 204 -12.14 3.62 6.90
C ILE A 204 -13.66 3.57 7.12
N ALA A 205 -14.38 2.66 6.46
CA ALA A 205 -15.83 2.49 6.64
C ALA A 205 -16.18 2.11 8.10
N ALA A 206 -15.42 1.21 8.72
CA ALA A 206 -15.56 0.87 10.13
C ALA A 206 -15.31 2.08 11.04
N THR A 207 -14.29 2.88 10.74
CA THR A 207 -14.01 4.13 11.46
C THR A 207 -15.18 5.11 11.32
N MET A 208 -15.73 5.29 10.11
CA MET A 208 -16.89 6.17 9.88
C MET A 208 -18.13 5.70 10.65
N HIS A 209 -18.41 4.38 10.63
CA HIS A 209 -19.51 3.78 11.37
C HIS A 209 -19.38 4.06 12.88
N HIS A 210 -18.24 3.73 13.46
CA HIS A 210 -18.02 3.92 14.91
C HIS A 210 -17.90 5.39 15.30
N THR A 211 -17.42 6.29 14.41
CA THR A 211 -17.47 7.73 14.63
C THR A 211 -18.90 8.21 14.87
N ALA A 212 -19.83 7.76 14.03
CA ALA A 212 -21.25 8.07 14.18
C ALA A 212 -21.86 7.43 15.44
N GLN A 213 -21.54 6.16 15.69
CA GLN A 213 -22.04 5.40 16.83
C GLN A 213 -21.66 6.04 18.18
N PHE A 214 -20.41 6.50 18.31
CA PHE A 214 -19.92 7.13 19.54
C PHE A 214 -20.06 8.65 19.54
N GLY A 215 -20.60 9.26 18.48
CA GLY A 215 -20.81 10.71 18.39
C GLY A 215 -19.52 11.52 18.43
N LEU A 216 -18.41 10.98 17.95
CA LEU A 216 -17.10 11.65 18.05
C LEU A 216 -16.90 12.66 16.91
N PRO A 217 -16.33 13.85 17.20
CA PRO A 217 -15.93 14.80 16.16
C PRO A 217 -14.78 14.27 15.30
N PHE A 218 -14.72 14.67 14.03
CA PHE A 218 -13.73 14.19 13.07
C PHE A 218 -12.27 14.45 13.47
N ASP A 219 -11.99 15.62 14.05
CA ASP A 219 -10.66 15.98 14.51
C ASP A 219 -10.22 15.20 15.78
N VAL A 220 -11.17 14.82 16.64
CA VAL A 220 -10.92 13.90 17.76
C VAL A 220 -10.58 12.51 17.22
N VAL A 221 -11.36 12.02 16.25
CA VAL A 221 -11.08 10.71 15.61
C VAL A 221 -9.71 10.70 14.92
N ASP A 222 -9.34 11.78 14.25
CA ASP A 222 -8.00 11.87 13.64
C ASP A 222 -6.89 11.92 14.71
N ALA A 223 -7.12 12.54 15.86
CA ALA A 223 -6.18 12.46 16.98
C ALA A 223 -6.02 11.02 17.51
N LEU A 224 -7.09 10.23 17.52
CA LEU A 224 -7.12 8.83 17.97
C LEU A 224 -6.53 7.88 16.93
N THR A 225 -6.82 8.07 15.63
CA THR A 225 -6.51 7.12 14.55
C THR A 225 -5.23 7.42 13.78
N GLY A 226 -4.36 8.26 14.31
CA GLY A 226 -3.09 8.63 13.72
C GLY A 226 -1.89 7.89 14.33
N PRO A 227 -0.75 8.59 14.52
CA PRO A 227 0.49 8.00 15.03
C PRO A 227 0.36 7.30 16.39
N ALA A 228 -0.60 7.70 17.22
CA ALA A 228 -0.86 7.11 18.53
C ALA A 228 -1.15 5.61 18.47
N ILE A 229 -1.76 5.14 17.38
CA ILE A 229 -2.03 3.71 17.13
C ILE A 229 -1.20 3.16 15.96
N GLY A 230 -0.10 3.81 15.61
CA GLY A 230 0.83 3.34 14.58
C GLY A 230 0.33 3.54 13.14
N ARG A 231 -0.62 4.43 12.89
CA ARG A 231 -1.11 4.78 11.55
C ARG A 231 -0.44 6.06 11.01
N ALA A 232 -0.69 6.37 9.75
CA ALA A 232 -0.15 7.56 9.09
C ALA A 232 -0.51 8.86 9.85
N LYS A 233 0.35 9.87 9.76
CA LYS A 233 0.14 11.17 10.43
C LYS A 233 -1.15 11.87 9.99
N SER A 234 -1.61 11.60 8.78
CA SER A 234 -2.89 12.11 8.25
C SER A 234 -4.12 11.42 8.86
N ALA A 235 -3.94 10.36 9.67
CA ALA A 235 -5.02 9.62 10.32
C ALA A 235 -6.12 9.15 9.33
N THR A 236 -7.41 9.22 9.70
CA THR A 236 -8.50 8.70 8.85
C THR A 236 -9.13 9.77 7.98
N TYR A 237 -9.65 10.83 8.56
CA TYR A 237 -10.42 11.84 7.83
C TYR A 237 -9.56 12.81 7.01
N ARG A 238 -8.38 13.16 7.49
CA ARG A 238 -7.41 13.91 6.67
C ARG A 238 -6.86 13.06 5.51
N THR A 239 -6.70 11.75 5.71
CA THR A 239 -6.36 10.84 4.60
C THR A 239 -7.46 10.81 3.55
N SER A 240 -8.73 10.78 3.96
CA SER A 240 -9.87 10.83 3.03
C SER A 240 -9.86 12.11 2.19
N ASP A 241 -9.52 13.27 2.79
CA ASP A 241 -9.37 14.54 2.07
C ASP A 241 -8.15 14.54 1.10
N VAL A 242 -7.05 13.88 1.47
CA VAL A 242 -5.85 13.75 0.61
C VAL A 242 -6.13 12.86 -0.59
N VAL A 243 -6.78 11.71 -0.38
CA VAL A 243 -7.18 10.78 -1.44
C VAL A 243 -8.20 11.41 -2.37
N GLY A 244 -9.08 12.22 -1.82
CA GLY A 244 -10.22 12.84 -2.49
C GLY A 244 -11.52 12.11 -2.15
N LEU A 245 -12.50 12.87 -1.68
CA LEU A 245 -13.77 12.34 -1.20
C LEU A 245 -14.59 11.67 -2.30
N ASP A 246 -14.49 12.13 -3.54
CA ASP A 246 -15.07 11.48 -4.71
C ASP A 246 -14.43 10.11 -5.00
N THR A 247 -13.11 10.00 -4.93
CA THR A 247 -12.39 8.73 -5.07
C THR A 247 -12.78 7.76 -3.94
N MET A 248 -12.85 8.25 -2.71
CA MET A 248 -13.27 7.47 -1.55
C MET A 248 -14.70 6.94 -1.74
N SER A 249 -15.64 7.81 -2.10
CA SER A 249 -17.04 7.44 -2.35
C SER A 249 -17.16 6.41 -3.47
N LEU A 250 -16.42 6.57 -4.56
CA LEU A 250 -16.39 5.61 -5.67
C LEU A 250 -15.86 4.24 -5.22
N THR A 251 -14.81 4.21 -4.41
CA THR A 251 -14.24 2.95 -3.92
C THR A 251 -15.19 2.24 -2.96
N ILE A 252 -15.87 2.98 -2.07
CA ILE A 252 -16.95 2.43 -1.21
C ILE A 252 -18.07 1.86 -2.07
N LYS A 253 -18.51 2.61 -3.08
CA LYS A 253 -19.55 2.15 -4.03
C LYS A 253 -19.11 0.88 -4.78
N THR A 254 -17.86 0.79 -5.20
CA THR A 254 -17.34 -0.42 -5.85
C THR A 254 -17.45 -1.64 -4.93
N LEU A 255 -17.14 -1.50 -3.64
CA LEU A 255 -17.35 -2.58 -2.66
C LEU A 255 -18.84 -2.96 -2.55
N ALA A 256 -19.73 -1.98 -2.46
CA ALA A 256 -21.16 -2.23 -2.40
C ALA A 256 -21.66 -2.98 -3.64
N ASP A 257 -21.27 -2.53 -4.83
CA ASP A 257 -21.74 -3.10 -6.10
C ASP A 257 -21.19 -4.52 -6.37
N THR A 258 -19.95 -4.78 -5.93
CA THR A 258 -19.23 -6.03 -6.26
C THR A 258 -19.25 -7.09 -5.16
N LEU A 259 -19.70 -6.74 -3.96
CA LEU A 259 -19.73 -7.62 -2.77
C LEU A 259 -21.12 -7.72 -2.14
N PRO A 260 -22.16 -8.10 -2.90
CA PRO A 260 -23.52 -8.12 -2.38
C PRO A 260 -23.74 -9.13 -1.23
N ASN A 261 -22.91 -10.15 -1.16
CA ASN A 261 -22.98 -11.22 -0.15
C ASN A 261 -21.94 -11.09 0.98
N ASP A 262 -21.18 -10.00 1.01
CA ASP A 262 -20.22 -9.75 2.08
C ASP A 262 -20.99 -9.50 3.40
N PRO A 263 -20.63 -10.13 4.53
CA PRO A 263 -21.29 -9.92 5.82
C PRO A 263 -21.32 -8.46 6.27
N TRP A 264 -20.41 -7.64 5.78
CA TRP A 264 -20.32 -6.21 6.07
C TRP A 264 -20.92 -5.32 4.98
N HIS A 265 -21.61 -5.89 3.99
CA HIS A 265 -22.19 -5.16 2.85
C HIS A 265 -22.96 -3.90 3.24
N ASN A 266 -23.76 -3.97 4.31
CA ASN A 266 -24.58 -2.85 4.77
C ASN A 266 -23.77 -1.61 5.21
N TYR A 267 -22.46 -1.76 5.42
CA TYR A 267 -21.56 -0.67 5.79
C TYR A 267 -20.83 -0.04 4.61
N TYR A 268 -20.98 -0.60 3.40
CA TYR A 268 -20.42 -0.03 2.17
C TYR A 268 -21.35 1.02 1.58
N GLN A 269 -21.63 2.05 2.38
CA GLN A 269 -22.48 3.16 1.99
C GLN A 269 -21.79 4.48 2.35
N SER A 270 -21.80 5.43 1.40
CA SER A 270 -21.30 6.78 1.66
C SER A 270 -22.24 7.48 2.65
N PRO A 271 -21.76 7.93 3.82
CA PRO A 271 -22.58 8.65 4.78
C PRO A 271 -23.20 9.93 4.19
N ALA A 272 -24.33 10.37 4.76
CA ALA A 272 -25.02 11.58 4.28
C ALA A 272 -24.15 12.82 4.23
N TRP A 273 -23.27 13.02 5.21
CA TRP A 273 -22.33 14.13 5.23
C TRP A 273 -21.32 14.09 4.06
N LEU A 274 -20.87 12.89 3.67
CA LEU A 274 -19.98 12.71 2.53
C LEU A 274 -20.69 13.04 1.23
N GLN A 275 -21.92 12.59 1.05
CA GLN A 275 -22.75 12.93 -0.11
C GLN A 275 -23.02 14.44 -0.19
N ALA A 276 -23.27 15.09 0.95
CA ALA A 276 -23.46 16.55 1.02
C ALA A 276 -22.20 17.34 0.61
N LEU A 277 -21.00 16.88 1.01
CA LEU A 277 -19.73 17.49 0.58
C LEU A 277 -19.51 17.33 -0.92
N LEU A 278 -19.78 16.12 -1.45
CA LEU A 278 -19.67 15.84 -2.89
C LEU A 278 -20.60 16.73 -3.70
N ALA A 279 -21.86 16.88 -3.28
CA ALA A 279 -22.84 17.74 -3.93
C ALA A 279 -22.43 19.22 -3.95
N LYS A 280 -21.67 19.67 -2.94
CA LYS A 280 -21.09 21.03 -2.86
C LYS A 280 -19.78 21.17 -3.65
N GLY A 281 -19.25 20.11 -4.27
CA GLY A 281 -17.95 20.12 -4.93
C GLY A 281 -16.76 20.21 -3.96
N ALA A 282 -16.99 19.95 -2.67
CA ALA A 282 -15.96 19.92 -1.63
C ALA A 282 -15.29 18.54 -1.61
N LEU A 283 -14.29 18.34 -2.49
CA LEU A 283 -13.69 17.04 -2.79
C LEU A 283 -12.39 16.76 -2.01
N GLY A 284 -12.11 17.53 -0.98
CA GLY A 284 -10.91 17.42 -0.16
C GLY A 284 -9.79 18.35 -0.60
N GLN A 285 -8.55 17.94 -0.43
CA GLN A 285 -7.36 18.79 -0.64
C GLN A 285 -7.28 19.39 -2.04
N LYS A 286 -7.68 18.66 -3.06
CA LYS A 286 -7.64 19.12 -4.47
C LYS A 286 -8.56 20.31 -4.77
N THR A 287 -9.65 20.44 -4.01
CA THR A 287 -10.58 21.58 -4.10
C THR A 287 -10.41 22.58 -2.94
N LYS A 288 -9.43 22.34 -2.05
CA LYS A 288 -9.16 23.12 -0.84
C LYS A 288 -10.33 23.14 0.16
N ALA A 289 -11.32 22.29 -0.03
CA ALA A 289 -12.48 22.11 0.84
C ALA A 289 -12.88 20.63 0.85
N GLY A 290 -13.15 20.08 2.02
CA GLY A 290 -13.54 18.70 2.26
C GLY A 290 -14.05 18.55 3.68
N ILE A 291 -13.64 17.51 4.38
CA ILE A 291 -13.87 17.37 5.83
C ILE A 291 -13.12 18.47 6.59
N TYR A 292 -11.95 18.83 6.08
CA TYR A 292 -11.17 19.96 6.53
C TYR A 292 -11.08 21.05 5.46
N THR A 293 -10.93 22.30 5.94
CA THR A 293 -10.65 23.47 5.10
C THR A 293 -9.70 24.41 5.81
N LYS A 294 -9.15 25.39 5.10
CA LYS A 294 -8.29 26.42 5.68
C LYS A 294 -8.93 27.81 5.51
N LYS A 295 -8.90 28.61 6.60
CA LYS A 295 -9.24 30.02 6.57
C LYS A 295 -8.03 30.81 7.08
N GLY A 296 -7.26 31.39 6.17
CA GLY A 296 -5.97 31.98 6.50
C GLY A 296 -4.97 30.92 6.99
N LYS A 297 -4.53 31.05 8.25
CA LYS A 297 -3.62 30.08 8.91
C LYS A 297 -4.36 28.98 9.67
N ASP A 298 -5.66 29.16 9.92
CA ASP A 298 -6.44 28.25 10.74
C ASP A 298 -6.95 27.05 9.95
N ILE A 299 -6.85 25.88 10.56
CA ILE A 299 -7.46 24.65 10.04
C ILE A 299 -8.83 24.52 10.68
N LEU A 300 -9.85 24.42 9.84
CA LEU A 300 -11.23 24.21 10.25
C LEU A 300 -11.63 22.76 9.91
N VAL A 301 -12.54 22.22 10.70
CA VAL A 301 -13.14 20.89 10.54
C VAL A 301 -14.65 20.99 10.46
N LEU A 302 -15.27 20.16 9.62
CA LEU A 302 -16.73 20.07 9.52
C LEU A 302 -17.32 19.59 10.86
N ASP A 303 -18.25 20.37 11.40
CA ASP A 303 -19.09 20.00 12.54
C ASP A 303 -20.46 19.56 12.03
N LEU A 304 -20.80 18.29 12.28
CA LEU A 304 -22.06 17.71 11.77
C LEU A 304 -23.30 18.24 12.49
N ALA A 305 -23.16 18.67 13.75
CA ALA A 305 -24.27 19.26 14.50
C ALA A 305 -24.59 20.67 14.04
N ALA A 306 -23.54 21.48 13.82
CA ALA A 306 -23.66 22.83 13.33
C ALA A 306 -23.89 22.93 11.81
N GLN A 307 -23.65 21.85 11.05
CA GLN A 307 -23.65 21.81 9.57
C GLN A 307 -22.72 22.88 8.94
N ASP A 308 -21.67 23.25 9.64
CA ASP A 308 -20.70 24.29 9.27
C ASP A 308 -19.30 23.92 9.79
N TYR A 309 -18.31 24.72 9.45
CA TYR A 309 -16.93 24.51 9.87
C TYR A 309 -16.61 25.24 11.18
N ARG A 310 -15.93 24.54 12.09
CA ARG A 310 -15.37 25.09 13.33
C ARG A 310 -13.84 24.93 13.38
N PRO A 311 -13.13 25.67 14.26
CA PRO A 311 -11.70 25.43 14.48
C PRO A 311 -11.41 23.96 14.85
N SER A 312 -10.38 23.39 14.23
CA SER A 312 -9.92 22.02 14.50
C SER A 312 -9.07 22.02 15.77
N THR A 313 -9.72 21.79 16.92
CA THR A 313 -9.10 21.81 18.26
C THR A 313 -9.27 20.47 18.98
N GLY A 314 -9.84 19.46 18.30
CA GLY A 314 -10.11 18.14 18.88
C GLY A 314 -8.84 17.45 19.36
N LYS A 315 -8.91 16.89 20.56
CA LYS A 315 -7.84 16.13 21.20
C LYS A 315 -8.41 14.84 21.76
N MET A 316 -7.55 13.83 21.92
CA MET A 316 -7.92 12.65 22.68
C MET A 316 -7.98 13.01 24.18
N ASP A 317 -8.81 12.30 24.92
CA ASP A 317 -8.91 12.43 26.38
C ASP A 317 -7.59 11.98 27.04
N ASP A 318 -7.21 12.63 28.14
CA ASP A 318 -5.96 12.33 28.85
C ASP A 318 -5.92 10.89 29.35
N GLU A 319 -7.03 10.33 29.78
CA GLU A 319 -7.18 8.92 30.16
C GLU A 319 -6.81 7.99 28.99
N VAL A 320 -7.34 8.25 27.79
CA VAL A 320 -7.06 7.46 26.59
C VAL A 320 -5.62 7.65 26.14
N ALA A 321 -5.11 8.88 26.21
CA ALA A 321 -3.70 9.15 25.94
C ALA A 321 -2.75 8.40 26.86
N ALA A 322 -3.13 8.22 28.15
CA ALA A 322 -2.37 7.39 29.10
C ALA A 322 -2.41 5.90 28.73
N MET A 323 -3.58 5.36 28.36
CA MET A 323 -3.71 3.97 27.90
C MET A 323 -2.85 3.70 26.67
N LEU A 324 -2.83 4.62 25.69
CA LEU A 324 -2.05 4.48 24.46
C LEU A 324 -0.52 4.59 24.68
N LYS A 325 -0.06 5.03 25.87
CA LYS A 325 1.35 5.02 26.27
C LYS A 325 1.79 3.70 26.94
N ILE A 326 0.87 2.80 27.25
CA ILE A 326 1.19 1.48 27.77
C ILE A 326 2.04 0.74 26.73
N LYS A 327 3.24 0.29 27.14
CA LYS A 327 4.22 -0.32 26.23
C LYS A 327 3.87 -1.75 25.83
N ASN A 328 3.19 -2.49 26.72
CA ASN A 328 2.76 -3.85 26.45
C ASN A 328 1.46 -3.81 25.62
N PRO A 329 1.45 -4.30 24.38
CA PRO A 329 0.26 -4.25 23.53
C PRO A 329 -0.95 -5.00 24.11
N ALA A 330 -0.73 -6.12 24.81
CA ALA A 330 -1.82 -6.87 25.43
C ALA A 330 -2.49 -6.08 26.58
N GLU A 331 -1.70 -5.45 27.43
CA GLU A 331 -2.21 -4.59 28.50
C GLU A 331 -2.89 -3.33 27.93
N GLN A 332 -2.33 -2.77 26.86
CA GLN A 332 -2.90 -1.60 26.19
C GLN A 332 -4.31 -1.89 25.65
N ILE A 333 -4.48 -2.98 24.90
CA ILE A 333 -5.78 -3.35 24.34
C ILE A 333 -6.75 -3.78 25.43
N ALA A 334 -6.29 -4.47 26.49
CA ALA A 334 -7.11 -4.81 27.64
C ALA A 334 -7.65 -3.55 28.35
N ALA A 335 -6.82 -2.53 28.53
CA ALA A 335 -7.23 -1.25 29.12
C ALA A 335 -8.27 -0.53 28.25
N LEU A 336 -8.08 -0.48 26.94
CA LEU A 336 -9.06 0.13 26.01
C LEU A 336 -10.42 -0.59 26.08
N ARG A 337 -10.42 -1.93 26.07
CA ARG A 337 -11.65 -2.73 26.13
C ARG A 337 -12.39 -2.60 27.46
N ALA A 338 -11.67 -2.53 28.56
CA ALA A 338 -12.25 -2.46 29.91
C ALA A 338 -12.77 -1.06 30.27
N SER A 339 -12.30 -0.01 29.61
CA SER A 339 -12.70 1.37 29.89
C SER A 339 -14.14 1.64 29.46
N THR A 340 -14.84 2.51 30.18
CA THR A 340 -16.16 3.03 29.80
C THR A 340 -16.06 4.33 29.00
N ASN A 341 -14.84 4.87 28.80
CA ASN A 341 -14.62 6.08 28.02
C ASN A 341 -15.00 5.85 26.54
N PRO A 342 -15.85 6.71 25.94
CA PRO A 342 -16.29 6.54 24.56
C PRO A 342 -15.16 6.48 23.53
N GLN A 343 -14.06 7.22 23.72
CA GLN A 343 -12.91 7.19 22.83
C GLN A 343 -12.13 5.86 22.94
N ALA A 344 -12.02 5.29 24.14
CA ALA A 344 -11.40 3.98 24.35
C ALA A 344 -12.26 2.87 23.71
N GLN A 345 -13.57 2.90 23.90
CA GLN A 345 -14.52 1.96 23.30
C GLN A 345 -14.54 2.10 21.77
N PHE A 346 -14.43 3.29 21.22
CA PHE A 346 -14.25 3.54 19.80
C PHE A 346 -12.98 2.86 19.27
N LEU A 347 -11.84 3.02 19.93
CA LEU A 347 -10.59 2.39 19.53
C LEU A 347 -10.68 0.87 19.57
N TRP A 348 -11.24 0.29 20.64
CA TRP A 348 -11.48 -1.15 20.72
C TRP A 348 -12.36 -1.62 19.55
N SER A 349 -13.44 -0.91 19.25
CA SER A 349 -14.40 -1.30 18.21
C SER A 349 -13.75 -1.32 16.82
N ILE A 350 -12.94 -0.30 16.45
CA ILE A 350 -12.27 -0.28 15.15
C ILE A 350 -11.17 -1.35 15.03
N PHE A 351 -10.46 -1.68 16.12
CA PHE A 351 -9.50 -2.79 16.12
C PHE A 351 -10.22 -4.14 15.97
N ARG A 352 -11.22 -4.40 16.81
CA ARG A 352 -12.03 -5.62 16.80
C ARG A 352 -12.57 -5.92 15.41
N ASP A 353 -13.25 -4.95 14.79
CA ASP A 353 -13.91 -5.17 13.51
C ASP A 353 -12.91 -5.30 12.36
N LEU A 354 -11.78 -4.61 12.41
CA LEU A 354 -10.71 -4.78 11.43
C LEU A 354 -10.08 -6.18 11.52
N TRP A 355 -9.79 -6.66 12.72
CA TRP A 355 -9.25 -8.01 12.93
C TRP A 355 -10.24 -9.09 12.51
N HIS A 356 -11.50 -8.93 12.89
CA HIS A 356 -12.58 -9.82 12.50
C HIS A 356 -12.71 -9.91 10.97
N TYR A 357 -12.75 -8.76 10.29
CA TYR A 357 -12.81 -8.69 8.83
C TYR A 357 -11.62 -9.38 8.19
N CYS A 358 -10.40 -9.07 8.61
CA CYS A 358 -9.19 -9.70 8.08
C CYS A 358 -9.20 -11.22 8.24
N ALA A 359 -9.65 -11.73 9.39
CA ALA A 359 -9.72 -13.16 9.65
C ALA A 359 -10.71 -13.88 8.71
N VAL A 360 -11.89 -13.30 8.52
CA VAL A 360 -12.93 -13.88 7.65
C VAL A 360 -12.52 -13.81 6.18
N GLN A 361 -11.91 -12.70 5.74
CA GLN A 361 -11.58 -12.49 4.34
C GLN A 361 -10.24 -13.10 3.90
N LEU A 362 -9.37 -13.53 4.82
CA LEU A 362 -8.02 -14.00 4.50
C LEU A 362 -7.97 -15.03 3.38
N ALA A 363 -8.84 -16.04 3.44
CA ALA A 363 -8.85 -17.11 2.44
C ALA A 363 -9.21 -16.62 1.03
N ASP A 364 -10.06 -15.61 0.95
CA ASP A 364 -10.61 -15.14 -0.32
C ASP A 364 -9.69 -14.15 -1.03
N ILE A 365 -9.05 -13.23 -0.30
CA ILE A 365 -8.35 -12.09 -0.90
C ILE A 365 -6.84 -12.24 -0.97
N ALA A 366 -6.23 -13.09 -0.11
CA ALA A 366 -4.78 -13.20 0.02
C ALA A 366 -4.31 -14.66 -0.01
N HIS A 367 -3.03 -14.87 -0.26
CA HIS A 367 -2.41 -16.18 -0.19
C HIS A 367 -1.99 -16.53 1.25
N SER A 368 -1.61 -15.52 2.02
CA SER A 368 -1.23 -15.65 3.43
C SER A 368 -1.52 -14.38 4.22
N ALA A 369 -1.47 -14.46 5.54
CA ALA A 369 -1.61 -13.31 6.44
C ALA A 369 -0.55 -12.21 6.17
N ARG A 370 0.63 -12.62 5.68
CA ARG A 370 1.71 -11.71 5.28
C ARG A 370 1.26 -10.71 4.21
N ASP A 371 0.46 -11.16 3.25
CA ASP A 371 0.02 -10.32 2.13
C ASP A 371 -0.90 -9.19 2.63
N ILE A 372 -1.79 -9.49 3.59
CA ILE A 372 -2.66 -8.49 4.22
C ILE A 372 -1.82 -7.48 5.01
N ASP A 373 -0.90 -7.95 5.86
CA ASP A 373 -0.14 -7.06 6.72
C ASP A 373 0.77 -6.13 5.92
N PHE A 374 1.48 -6.65 4.91
CA PHE A 374 2.28 -5.80 4.05
C PHE A 374 1.45 -4.89 3.16
N ALA A 375 0.30 -5.34 2.64
CA ALA A 375 -0.59 -4.49 1.86
C ALA A 375 -1.01 -3.24 2.67
N ILE A 376 -1.34 -3.41 3.94
CA ILE A 376 -1.74 -2.30 4.82
C ILE A 376 -0.54 -1.46 5.28
N ARG A 377 0.60 -2.08 5.61
CA ARG A 377 1.82 -1.34 5.96
C ARG A 377 2.30 -0.46 4.82
N TRP A 378 2.38 -1.02 3.61
CA TRP A 378 2.95 -0.34 2.44
C TRP A 378 1.95 0.52 1.66
N GLY A 379 0.65 0.16 1.71
CA GLY A 379 -0.41 0.87 0.99
C GLY A 379 -1.11 1.95 1.80
N PHE A 380 -1.16 1.80 3.14
CA PHE A 380 -1.84 2.75 4.04
C PHE A 380 -0.91 3.37 5.10
N GLY A 381 0.37 3.04 5.08
CA GLY A 381 1.37 3.64 5.97
C GLY A 381 1.24 3.22 7.43
N TYR A 382 0.71 2.03 7.72
CA TYR A 382 0.67 1.50 9.08
C TYR A 382 2.05 0.97 9.49
N LYS A 383 2.42 1.13 10.74
CA LYS A 383 3.66 0.57 11.29
C LYS A 383 3.61 -0.94 11.39
N MET A 384 2.45 -1.47 11.76
CA MET A 384 2.15 -2.90 11.88
C MET A 384 0.85 -3.19 11.15
N GLY A 385 0.78 -4.35 10.50
CA GLY A 385 -0.45 -4.78 9.85
C GLY A 385 -1.51 -5.25 10.86
N PRO A 386 -2.72 -5.55 10.38
CA PRO A 386 -3.82 -5.99 11.24
C PRO A 386 -3.49 -7.24 12.05
N PHE A 387 -2.92 -8.26 11.42
CA PHE A 387 -2.57 -9.50 12.11
C PHE A 387 -1.37 -9.34 13.03
N GLU A 388 -0.38 -8.51 12.67
CA GLU A 388 0.73 -8.18 13.56
C GLU A 388 0.23 -7.53 14.85
N THR A 389 -0.70 -6.57 14.75
CA THR A 389 -1.27 -5.89 15.93
C THR A 389 -2.10 -6.85 16.78
N TRP A 390 -2.85 -7.75 16.17
CA TRP A 390 -3.59 -8.80 16.87
C TRP A 390 -2.63 -9.75 17.60
N GLN A 391 -1.63 -10.28 16.90
CA GLN A 391 -0.64 -11.19 17.48
C GLN A 391 0.12 -10.55 18.63
N ALA A 392 0.51 -9.27 18.51
CA ALA A 392 1.18 -8.51 19.57
C ALA A 392 0.28 -8.31 20.81
N ALA A 393 -1.02 -8.15 20.60
CA ALA A 393 -2.00 -7.95 21.68
C ALA A 393 -2.45 -9.24 22.37
N GLY A 394 -1.96 -10.41 21.93
CA GLY A 394 -2.32 -11.71 22.50
C GLY A 394 -3.46 -12.40 21.78
N TRP A 395 -3.09 -13.30 20.85
CA TRP A 395 -3.98 -13.89 19.86
C TRP A 395 -5.25 -14.51 20.44
N GLN A 396 -5.10 -15.44 21.39
CA GLN A 396 -6.23 -16.20 21.95
C GLN A 396 -7.20 -15.34 22.75
N GLN A 397 -6.65 -14.41 23.57
CA GLN A 397 -7.46 -13.51 24.35
C GLN A 397 -8.29 -12.58 23.48
N ILE A 398 -7.68 -12.03 22.43
CA ILE A 398 -8.39 -11.17 21.45
C ILE A 398 -9.44 -11.98 20.70
N ALA A 399 -9.14 -13.21 20.25
CA ALA A 399 -10.14 -14.08 19.60
C ALA A 399 -11.35 -14.34 20.50
N THR A 400 -11.12 -14.60 21.79
CA THR A 400 -12.19 -14.76 22.79
C THR A 400 -13.04 -13.49 22.89
N TRP A 401 -12.42 -12.33 23.02
CA TRP A 401 -13.13 -11.06 23.13
C TRP A 401 -13.93 -10.69 21.88
N ILE A 402 -13.39 -10.99 20.70
CA ILE A 402 -14.12 -10.79 19.44
C ILE A 402 -15.37 -11.71 19.42
N ALA A 403 -15.22 -12.99 19.80
CA ALA A 403 -16.35 -13.94 19.84
C ALA A 403 -17.43 -13.51 20.86
N GLU A 404 -17.02 -13.03 22.04
CA GLU A 404 -17.94 -12.46 23.04
C GLU A 404 -18.73 -11.26 22.49
N ASP A 405 -18.03 -10.33 21.79
CA ASP A 405 -18.65 -9.14 21.23
C ASP A 405 -19.55 -9.46 20.04
N ILE A 406 -19.22 -10.49 19.23
CA ILE A 406 -20.11 -11.03 18.18
C ILE A 406 -21.40 -11.56 18.83
N ALA A 407 -21.28 -12.42 19.85
CA ALA A 407 -22.43 -12.99 20.55
C ALA A 407 -23.30 -11.93 21.24
N ALA A 408 -22.70 -10.83 21.71
CA ALA A 408 -23.36 -9.70 22.32
C ALA A 408 -23.95 -8.69 21.31
N GLY A 409 -23.79 -8.91 20.01
CA GLY A 409 -24.27 -8.00 18.96
C GLY A 409 -23.54 -6.65 18.92
N LYS A 410 -22.30 -6.57 19.41
CA LYS A 410 -21.49 -5.34 19.45
C LYS A 410 -20.62 -5.16 18.22
N SER A 411 -20.31 -6.25 17.48
CA SER A 411 -19.53 -6.22 16.25
C SER A 411 -20.37 -5.76 15.05
N MET A 412 -19.71 -5.23 14.04
CA MET A 412 -20.38 -4.78 12.80
C MET A 412 -21.05 -5.93 12.04
N ALA A 413 -20.55 -7.15 12.15
CA ALA A 413 -21.16 -8.35 11.57
C ALA A 413 -21.25 -9.47 12.60
N ASN A 414 -22.25 -10.33 12.46
CA ASN A 414 -22.48 -11.45 13.36
C ASN A 414 -21.91 -12.79 12.83
N VAL A 415 -21.11 -12.74 11.75
CA VAL A 415 -20.42 -13.92 11.24
C VAL A 415 -19.38 -14.41 12.27
N PRO A 416 -19.33 -15.73 12.56
CA PRO A 416 -18.35 -16.23 13.53
C PRO A 416 -16.92 -16.12 13.00
N LEU A 417 -15.94 -16.05 13.92
CA LEU A 417 -14.55 -16.20 13.56
C LEU A 417 -14.31 -17.56 12.88
N PRO A 418 -13.48 -17.62 11.83
CA PRO A 418 -13.10 -18.88 11.21
C PRO A 418 -12.45 -19.84 12.21
N ALA A 419 -12.74 -21.15 12.10
CA ALA A 419 -12.25 -22.17 13.03
C ALA A 419 -10.73 -22.16 13.24
N TRP A 420 -9.96 -21.82 12.21
CA TRP A 420 -8.50 -21.73 12.29
C TRP A 420 -8.02 -20.67 13.30
N VAL A 421 -8.80 -19.62 13.56
CA VAL A 421 -8.47 -18.55 14.53
C VAL A 421 -8.47 -19.07 15.95
N THR A 422 -9.42 -19.94 16.28
CA THR A 422 -9.68 -20.45 17.63
C THR A 422 -9.02 -21.80 17.93
N GLU A 423 -8.16 -22.31 17.04
CA GLU A 423 -7.32 -23.49 17.30
C GLU A 423 -6.49 -23.27 18.56
N ALA A 424 -6.57 -24.20 19.52
CA ALA A 424 -5.94 -24.04 20.84
C ALA A 424 -4.40 -23.83 20.80
N SER A 425 -3.73 -24.37 19.77
CA SER A 425 -2.29 -24.23 19.56
C SER A 425 -1.90 -22.92 18.86
N ARG A 426 -2.86 -22.15 18.36
CA ARG A 426 -2.57 -20.94 17.58
C ARG A 426 -2.27 -19.76 18.49
N VAL A 427 -1.07 -19.25 18.40
CA VAL A 427 -0.60 -18.07 19.14
C VAL A 427 -0.42 -16.84 18.24
N GLY A 428 -0.69 -17.00 16.93
CA GLY A 428 -0.54 -15.97 15.91
C GLY A 428 -0.56 -16.55 14.50
N VAL A 429 -0.24 -15.72 13.52
CA VAL A 429 -0.19 -16.10 12.10
C VAL A 429 1.19 -15.95 11.49
N HIS A 430 2.13 -15.32 12.20
CA HIS A 430 3.52 -15.13 11.75
C HIS A 430 4.49 -15.84 12.67
N SER A 431 5.45 -16.54 12.08
CA SER A 431 6.52 -17.28 12.77
C SER A 431 7.82 -17.18 11.97
N GLN A 432 8.88 -17.81 12.47
CA GLN A 432 10.16 -17.90 11.75
C GLN A 432 10.04 -18.66 10.43
N GLU A 433 9.15 -19.65 10.38
CA GLU A 433 8.93 -20.49 9.20
C GLU A 433 8.12 -19.76 8.12
N GLY A 434 7.42 -18.69 8.48
CA GLY A 434 6.59 -17.92 7.54
C GLY A 434 5.27 -17.47 8.14
N SER A 435 4.27 -17.32 7.27
CA SER A 435 2.95 -16.79 7.62
C SER A 435 1.83 -17.76 7.28
N TYR A 436 0.79 -17.81 8.10
CA TYR A 436 -0.35 -18.69 7.93
C TYR A 436 -1.13 -18.35 6.66
N SER A 437 -1.51 -19.38 5.93
CA SER A 437 -2.42 -19.36 4.79
C SER A 437 -3.72 -20.08 5.14
N ALA A 438 -4.84 -19.38 5.10
CA ALA A 438 -6.14 -19.97 5.37
C ALA A 438 -6.61 -20.89 4.22
N SER A 439 -6.17 -20.64 2.98
CA SER A 439 -6.49 -21.48 1.82
C SER A 439 -5.81 -22.85 1.88
N SER A 440 -4.52 -22.90 2.23
CA SER A 440 -3.77 -24.17 2.35
C SER A 440 -3.79 -24.76 3.77
N LYS A 441 -4.33 -24.03 4.75
CA LYS A 441 -4.35 -24.39 6.19
C LYS A 441 -2.95 -24.72 6.74
N SER A 442 -1.93 -24.02 6.24
CA SER A 442 -0.53 -24.27 6.59
C SER A 442 0.26 -22.96 6.67
N THR A 443 1.46 -23.02 7.23
CA THR A 443 2.42 -21.93 7.17
C THR A 443 3.09 -21.91 5.82
N VAL A 444 3.11 -20.75 5.17
CA VAL A 444 3.77 -20.49 3.88
C VAL A 444 5.06 -19.73 4.15
N ALA A 445 6.17 -20.31 3.71
CA ALA A 445 7.48 -19.69 3.86
C ALA A 445 7.59 -18.38 3.05
N ARG A 446 8.56 -17.55 3.42
CA ARG A 446 8.92 -16.37 2.62
C ARG A 446 9.36 -16.78 1.22
N SER A 447 9.13 -15.86 0.27
CA SER A 447 9.61 -16.07 -1.10
C SER A 447 11.13 -16.29 -1.13
N SER A 448 11.53 -17.33 -1.86
CA SER A 448 12.94 -17.70 -2.10
C SER A 448 13.53 -17.03 -3.34
N LEU A 449 12.83 -16.07 -3.95
CA LEU A 449 13.35 -15.36 -5.12
C LEU A 449 14.68 -14.68 -4.80
N PRO A 450 15.65 -14.70 -5.72
CA PRO A 450 16.97 -14.09 -5.53
C PRO A 450 16.90 -12.59 -5.15
N ALA A 451 15.85 -11.89 -5.58
CA ALA A 451 15.60 -10.49 -5.21
C ALA A 451 15.51 -10.30 -3.69
N TYR A 452 14.91 -11.26 -2.97
CA TYR A 452 14.80 -11.21 -1.50
C TYR A 452 16.02 -11.77 -0.79
N GLN A 453 16.66 -12.78 -1.36
CA GLN A 453 17.90 -13.36 -0.79
C GLN A 453 19.06 -12.37 -0.78
N ARG A 454 19.06 -11.38 -1.70
CA ARG A 454 20.08 -10.31 -1.76
C ARG A 454 19.85 -9.18 -0.76
N GLN A 455 18.70 -9.16 -0.05
CA GLN A 455 18.41 -8.12 0.93
C GLN A 455 19.16 -8.41 2.24
N ILE A 456 20.14 -7.59 2.57
CA ILE A 456 20.90 -7.69 3.83
C ILE A 456 19.98 -7.35 5.02
N PHE A 457 19.09 -6.36 4.85
CA PHE A 457 18.11 -5.93 5.86
C PHE A 457 16.69 -6.07 5.31
N PRO A 458 16.15 -7.29 5.23
CA PRO A 458 14.78 -7.49 4.77
C PRO A 458 13.80 -6.88 5.77
N GLU A 459 12.70 -6.33 5.27
CA GLU A 459 11.60 -5.93 6.14
C GLU A 459 10.87 -7.18 6.65
N LEU A 460 10.72 -7.26 7.97
CA LEU A 460 10.18 -8.39 8.68
C LEU A 460 8.82 -8.06 9.29
N LEU A 461 7.98 -9.07 9.47
CA LEU A 461 6.76 -9.03 10.25
C LEU A 461 7.05 -9.50 11.69
N LEU A 462 6.16 -9.12 12.61
CA LEU A 462 6.20 -9.61 13.97
C LEU A 462 6.14 -11.15 13.99
N GLY A 463 7.06 -11.79 14.71
CA GLY A 463 7.16 -13.26 14.78
C GLY A 463 8.06 -13.88 13.72
N GLU A 464 8.32 -13.24 12.59
CA GLU A 464 9.35 -13.67 11.64
C GLU A 464 10.76 -13.49 12.24
N TYR A 465 10.88 -12.53 13.16
CA TYR A 465 12.11 -12.25 13.89
C TYR A 465 11.94 -12.63 15.35
N VAL A 466 12.39 -13.81 15.69
CA VAL A 466 12.47 -14.22 17.09
C VAL A 466 13.86 -13.89 17.62
N GLY A 467 13.97 -12.77 18.29
CA GLY A 467 14.82 -12.46 19.43
C GLY A 467 16.25 -12.98 19.59
N LYS A 468 16.80 -13.67 18.62
CA LYS A 468 18.26 -13.80 18.54
C LYS A 468 18.72 -12.55 17.81
N SER A 469 19.49 -11.73 18.52
CA SER A 469 20.19 -10.60 17.92
C SER A 469 20.45 -10.88 16.46
N ALA A 470 20.00 -9.96 15.57
CA ALA A 470 20.50 -9.94 14.21
C ALA A 470 21.96 -10.34 14.27
N ASP A 471 22.39 -11.20 13.37
CA ASP A 471 23.81 -11.54 13.28
C ASP A 471 24.55 -10.21 13.43
N LYS A 472 25.27 -10.07 14.56
CA LYS A 472 26.00 -8.83 14.84
C LYS A 472 27.11 -8.63 13.83
N GLY A 473 27.27 -9.58 12.91
CA GLY A 473 28.29 -9.63 11.91
C GLY A 473 29.70 -9.73 12.50
N THR A 474 30.67 -9.90 11.65
CA THR A 474 32.08 -9.85 12.01
C THR A 474 32.57 -8.41 11.94
N THR A 475 32.98 -7.84 13.07
CA THR A 475 33.54 -6.50 13.11
C THR A 475 34.93 -6.49 12.46
N VAL A 476 35.12 -5.63 11.51
CA VAL A 476 36.39 -5.43 10.80
C VAL A 476 37.15 -4.20 11.33
N LEU A 477 36.41 -3.13 11.64
CA LEU A 477 36.92 -1.91 12.25
C LEU A 477 35.92 -1.43 13.30
N ASP A 478 36.41 -1.01 14.47
CA ASP A 478 35.60 -0.36 15.50
C ASP A 478 36.35 0.86 16.03
N SER A 479 35.81 2.05 15.80
CA SER A 479 36.32 3.31 16.28
C SER A 479 35.29 4.03 17.16
N GLU A 480 35.61 5.21 17.67
CA GLU A 480 34.70 6.01 18.48
C GLU A 480 33.41 6.35 17.71
N GLY A 481 33.54 6.81 16.47
CA GLY A 481 32.43 7.31 15.63
C GLY A 481 31.73 6.24 14.79
N VAL A 482 32.46 5.15 14.42
CA VAL A 482 31.93 4.16 13.47
C VAL A 482 32.27 2.73 13.83
N ARG A 483 31.44 1.81 13.32
CA ARG A 483 31.74 0.39 13.27
C ARG A 483 31.63 -0.10 11.84
N VAL A 484 32.65 -0.79 11.34
CA VAL A 484 32.62 -1.51 10.06
C VAL A 484 32.51 -3.00 10.32
N TRP A 485 31.63 -3.64 9.61
CA TRP A 485 31.38 -5.07 9.81
C TRP A 485 30.89 -5.73 8.52
N THR A 486 31.01 -7.04 8.47
CA THR A 486 30.47 -7.90 7.40
C THR A 486 29.45 -8.85 7.99
N THR A 487 28.59 -9.42 7.15
CA THR A 487 27.62 -10.44 7.56
C THR A 487 27.75 -11.68 6.69
N LYS A 488 27.36 -12.82 7.24
CA LYS A 488 27.45 -14.12 6.57
C LYS A 488 26.72 -14.10 5.23
N GLY A 489 27.40 -14.54 4.17
CA GLY A 489 26.90 -14.53 2.80
C GLY A 489 27.11 -13.23 2.04
N PHE A 490 27.69 -12.20 2.69
CA PHE A 490 28.02 -10.88 2.12
C PHE A 490 29.38 -10.41 2.66
N GLU A 491 30.35 -11.31 2.74
CA GLU A 491 31.65 -11.04 3.34
C GLU A 491 32.49 -10.03 2.56
N ASP A 492 32.17 -9.84 1.28
CA ASP A 492 32.77 -8.84 0.38
C ASP A 492 32.09 -7.46 0.42
N VAL A 493 31.06 -7.29 1.28
CA VAL A 493 30.36 -6.03 1.49
C VAL A 493 30.68 -5.46 2.87
N ALA A 494 31.35 -4.30 2.89
CA ALA A 494 31.57 -3.55 4.13
C ALA A 494 30.31 -2.78 4.54
N ILE A 495 29.81 -3.03 5.75
CA ILE A 495 28.67 -2.31 6.31
C ILE A 495 29.20 -1.30 7.32
N LEU A 496 29.06 -0.02 7.03
CA LEU A 496 29.44 1.09 7.91
C LEU A 496 28.26 1.51 8.77
N SER A 497 28.39 1.42 10.07
CA SER A 497 27.40 1.86 11.06
C SER A 497 27.95 3.04 11.87
N PHE A 498 27.18 4.13 11.96
CA PHE A 498 27.52 5.26 12.83
C PHE A 498 27.11 4.96 14.27
N LYS A 499 28.02 5.24 15.21
CA LYS A 499 27.82 5.02 16.65
C LYS A 499 27.26 6.25 17.38
N SER A 500 27.28 7.41 16.71
CA SER A 500 26.78 8.68 17.23
C SER A 500 25.29 8.66 17.50
N LYS A 501 24.85 9.41 18.52
CA LYS A 501 23.42 9.59 18.82
C LYS A 501 22.69 10.21 17.63
N MET A 502 21.58 9.59 17.21
CA MET A 502 20.77 9.98 16.06
C MET A 502 21.55 9.99 14.73
N HIS A 503 22.64 9.24 14.65
CA HIS A 503 23.54 9.18 13.48
C HIS A 503 24.04 10.57 13.05
N SER A 504 24.26 11.47 13.99
CA SER A 504 24.84 12.78 13.72
C SER A 504 26.27 12.64 13.20
N LEU A 505 26.66 13.49 12.27
CA LEU A 505 27.99 13.51 11.68
C LEU A 505 28.86 14.49 12.50
N GLY A 506 29.60 13.97 13.48
CA GLY A 506 30.66 14.66 14.20
C GLY A 506 32.04 14.37 13.61
N GLU A 507 33.07 14.98 14.16
CA GLU A 507 34.47 14.79 13.75
C GLU A 507 34.88 13.31 13.84
N GLU A 508 34.49 12.65 14.93
CA GLU A 508 34.73 11.21 15.19
C GLU A 508 34.11 10.28 14.12
N VAL A 509 32.96 10.69 13.54
CA VAL A 509 32.31 9.94 12.47
C VAL A 509 33.03 10.20 11.13
N LEU A 510 33.41 11.44 10.86
CA LEU A 510 34.13 11.80 9.63
C LEU A 510 35.49 11.13 9.56
N ASP A 511 36.25 11.12 10.67
CA ASP A 511 37.54 10.42 10.77
C ASP A 511 37.35 8.91 10.58
N GLY A 512 36.30 8.36 11.17
CA GLY A 512 35.95 6.95 10.97
C GLY A 512 35.61 6.63 9.51
N VAL A 513 34.90 7.51 8.79
CA VAL A 513 34.61 7.35 7.36
C VAL A 513 35.87 7.34 6.52
N LEU A 514 36.85 8.23 6.81
CA LEU A 514 38.15 8.23 6.13
C LEU A 514 38.90 6.92 6.31
N GLN A 515 38.97 6.40 7.54
CA GLN A 515 39.55 5.09 7.85
C GLN A 515 38.88 3.95 7.08
N VAL A 516 37.55 4.01 6.95
CA VAL A 516 36.78 3.01 6.19
C VAL A 516 37.10 3.05 4.71
N LEU A 517 37.28 4.23 4.12
CA LEU A 517 37.65 4.35 2.69
C LEU A 517 39.01 3.68 2.42
N GLU A 518 40.01 3.94 3.25
CA GLU A 518 41.33 3.29 3.14
C GLU A 518 41.24 1.76 3.29
N LEU A 519 40.43 1.29 4.27
CA LEU A 519 40.20 -0.12 4.50
C LEU A 519 39.48 -0.77 3.31
N ALA A 520 38.48 -0.08 2.76
CA ALA A 520 37.68 -0.60 1.66
C ALA A 520 38.49 -0.78 0.39
N GLU A 521 39.38 0.17 0.07
CA GLU A 521 40.28 0.08 -1.08
C GLU A 521 41.26 -1.12 -0.99
N GLN A 522 41.62 -1.52 0.23
CA GLN A 522 42.58 -2.61 0.46
C GLN A 522 41.94 -3.98 0.58
N SER A 523 40.71 -4.08 1.11
CA SER A 523 40.15 -5.33 1.63
C SER A 523 38.77 -5.70 1.05
N PHE A 524 38.10 -4.81 0.32
CA PHE A 524 36.76 -5.06 -0.23
C PHE A 524 36.75 -4.81 -1.75
N LYS A 525 35.78 -5.40 -2.44
CA LYS A 525 35.62 -5.26 -3.89
C LYS A 525 34.66 -4.15 -4.27
#